data_5fb8a5dad53f1d927bf6922e087a59b7
#
_entry.id   5fb8a5dad53f1d927bf6922e087a59b7
#
_cell.length_a   1.000
_cell.length_b   1.000
_cell.length_c   1.000
_cell.angle_alpha   90.00
_cell.angle_beta   90.00
_cell.angle_gamma   90.00
#
_symmetry.space_group_name_H-M   'P 1'
#
loop_
_entity.id
_entity.type
_entity.pdbx_description
1 polymer ?
#
loop_
_entity_poly.entity_id
_entity_poly.type
_entity_poly.pdbx_seq_one_letter_code
_entity_poly.pdbx_strand_id
1 'polypeptide(L)'
;MEILAGRQADGLVHDNLTRCTKELLAARPAADPIAELCRHTDLLQRGVHLRALYHHTARASGAMRDHAHTAAGLGAQLRTVERLPCEVLIIDRRLALMDHGPSRIMVISEQRVVDHFVRVFEHVWEEGWVFPAVTTRHPDFARPAEADPKLAILRMLSEGAKDEQVARRLGLSLRTCRRHIADVMSNVGAVSRFQAGVLAARYGLLSLPSVPDDLDGVK
;
A
#
# COMPACT_ATOMS: atom_id res chain seq x y z
N MET A 1 2.83 18.38 22.30
CA MET A 1 3.00 18.60 20.85
C MET A 1 4.16 19.54 20.65
N GLU A 2 5.17 19.13 19.93
CA GLU A 2 6.42 19.85 19.70
C GLU A 2 6.76 19.80 18.21
N ILE A 3 7.34 20.87 17.66
CA ILE A 3 7.80 20.91 16.27
C ILE A 3 9.32 21.00 16.28
N LEU A 4 9.98 20.04 15.65
CA LEU A 4 11.43 19.98 15.51
C LEU A 4 11.81 20.19 14.03
N ALA A 5 13.02 20.68 13.78
CA ALA A 5 13.49 20.98 12.42
C ALA A 5 14.93 20.49 12.19
N GLY A 6 15.27 20.23 10.92
CA GLY A 6 16.62 19.88 10.48
C GLY A 6 17.17 18.63 11.18
N ARG A 7 18.46 18.65 11.53
CA ARG A 7 19.15 17.50 12.14
C ARG A 7 18.51 16.99 13.43
N GLN A 8 17.83 17.84 14.20
CA GLN A 8 17.11 17.42 15.40
C GLN A 8 15.91 16.54 15.05
N ALA A 9 15.19 16.88 13.98
CA ALA A 9 14.08 16.08 13.46
C ALA A 9 14.56 14.70 12.97
N ASP A 10 15.64 14.68 12.17
CA ASP A 10 16.21 13.43 11.63
C ASP A 10 16.74 12.52 12.75
N GLY A 11 17.46 13.08 13.72
CA GLY A 11 17.98 12.36 14.88
C GLY A 11 16.84 11.77 15.71
N LEU A 12 15.79 12.53 15.98
CA LEU A 12 14.64 12.06 16.74
C LEU A 12 13.91 10.91 16.05
N VAL A 13 13.71 11.00 14.73
CA VAL A 13 13.11 9.87 13.94
C VAL A 13 13.97 8.63 14.09
N HIS A 14 15.29 8.76 13.87
CA HIS A 14 16.21 7.65 13.97
C HIS A 14 16.20 7.00 15.37
N ASP A 15 16.31 7.81 16.42
CA ASP A 15 16.32 7.33 17.80
C ASP A 15 15.02 6.60 18.18
N ASN A 16 13.86 7.12 17.76
CA ASN A 16 12.59 6.48 18.06
C ASN A 16 12.37 5.21 17.26
N LEU A 17 12.79 5.14 16.00
CA LEU A 17 12.76 3.90 15.22
C LEU A 17 13.69 2.84 15.82
N THR A 18 14.88 3.23 16.28
CA THR A 18 15.80 2.31 16.98
C THR A 18 15.19 1.75 18.27
N ARG A 19 14.37 2.54 18.97
CA ARG A 19 13.68 2.12 20.20
C ARG A 19 12.34 1.45 19.98
N CYS A 20 11.85 1.38 18.75
CA CYS A 20 10.61 0.71 18.40
C CYS A 20 10.72 -0.80 18.69
N THR A 21 9.78 -1.36 19.44
CA THR A 21 9.84 -2.75 19.92
C THR A 21 8.64 -3.59 19.55
N LYS A 22 7.50 -3.00 19.22
CA LYS A 22 6.26 -3.73 18.96
C LYS A 22 5.79 -3.57 17.53
N GLU A 23 5.43 -2.35 17.14
CA GLU A 23 4.92 -2.09 15.80
C GLU A 23 5.27 -0.70 15.29
N LEU A 24 5.44 -0.61 13.98
CA LEU A 24 5.51 0.62 13.23
C LEU A 24 4.37 0.68 12.22
N LEU A 25 3.52 1.71 12.34
CA LEU A 25 2.52 2.06 11.32
C LEU A 25 3.05 3.27 10.56
N ALA A 26 3.28 3.10 9.27
CA ALA A 26 3.85 4.14 8.41
C ALA A 26 2.88 4.51 7.29
N ALA A 27 2.46 5.77 7.23
CA ALA A 27 1.73 6.34 6.09
C ALA A 27 2.60 7.43 5.48
N ARG A 28 3.25 7.15 4.35
CA ARG A 28 4.21 8.07 3.72
C ARG A 28 4.14 8.01 2.20
N PRO A 29 4.36 9.13 1.49
CA PRO A 29 4.70 9.06 0.09
C PRO A 29 6.04 8.33 -0.06
N ALA A 30 6.16 7.53 -1.10
CA ALA A 30 7.39 6.81 -1.41
C ALA A 30 8.45 7.79 -1.92
N ALA A 31 9.24 8.37 -1.02
CA ALA A 31 10.23 9.38 -1.38
C ALA A 31 11.59 8.75 -1.75
N ASP A 32 12.07 7.75 -0.99
CA ASP A 32 13.35 7.06 -1.23
C ASP A 32 13.23 5.58 -0.84
N PRO A 33 13.06 4.68 -1.83
CA PRO A 33 12.91 3.25 -1.59
C PRO A 33 14.11 2.62 -0.86
N ILE A 34 15.33 3.09 -1.13
CA ILE A 34 16.56 2.51 -0.56
C ILE A 34 16.68 2.89 0.91
N ALA A 35 16.48 4.16 1.24
CA ALA A 35 16.53 4.62 2.62
C ALA A 35 15.41 4.00 3.47
N GLU A 36 14.24 3.76 2.88
CA GLU A 36 13.16 3.04 3.55
C GLU A 36 13.47 1.57 3.76
N LEU A 37 14.03 0.89 2.76
CA LEU A 37 14.41 -0.51 2.88
C LEU A 37 15.41 -0.74 4.01
N CYS A 38 16.45 0.09 4.11
CA CYS A 38 17.45 -0.02 5.18
C CYS A 38 16.80 0.12 6.57
N ARG A 39 15.91 1.10 6.74
CA ARG A 39 15.17 1.31 8.01
C ARG A 39 14.23 0.16 8.34
N HIS A 40 13.50 -0.33 7.36
CA HIS A 40 12.54 -1.42 7.52
C HIS A 40 13.22 -2.74 7.83
N THR A 41 14.37 -3.03 7.20
CA THR A 41 15.11 -4.28 7.42
C THR A 41 15.54 -4.44 8.87
N ASP A 42 16.10 -3.40 9.49
CA ASP A 42 16.51 -3.44 10.90
C ASP A 42 15.30 -3.68 11.83
N LEU A 43 14.20 -2.97 11.62
CA LEU A 43 12.98 -3.16 12.40
C LEU A 43 12.42 -4.59 12.30
N LEU A 44 12.36 -5.13 11.09
CA LEU A 44 11.83 -6.47 10.82
C LEU A 44 12.74 -7.56 11.41
N GLN A 45 14.06 -7.39 11.34
CA GLN A 45 15.02 -8.31 11.96
C GLN A 45 14.90 -8.34 13.49
N ARG A 46 14.47 -7.23 14.10
CA ARG A 46 14.17 -7.14 15.54
C ARG A 46 12.79 -7.67 15.93
N GLY A 47 11.99 -8.15 14.95
CA GLY A 47 10.66 -8.69 15.17
C GLY A 47 9.57 -7.62 15.33
N VAL A 48 9.82 -6.38 14.92
CA VAL A 48 8.81 -5.32 14.92
C VAL A 48 7.78 -5.56 13.81
N HIS A 49 6.50 -5.47 14.15
CA HIS A 49 5.42 -5.55 13.17
C HIS A 49 5.37 -4.28 12.34
N LEU A 50 5.72 -4.36 11.06
CA LEU A 50 5.69 -3.23 10.15
C LEU A 50 4.46 -3.28 9.26
N ARG A 51 3.65 -2.23 9.29
CA ARG A 51 2.57 -1.97 8.33
C ARG A 51 2.79 -0.62 7.67
N ALA A 52 2.85 -0.60 6.34
CA ALA A 52 3.10 0.63 5.60
C ALA A 52 2.05 0.88 4.52
N LEU A 53 1.56 2.11 4.48
CA LEU A 53 0.65 2.65 3.47
C LEU A 53 1.42 3.58 2.53
N TYR A 54 1.28 3.33 1.23
CA TYR A 54 1.83 4.17 0.18
C TYR A 54 0.73 4.69 -0.74
N HIS A 55 0.99 5.75 -1.48
CA HIS A 55 0.12 6.16 -2.57
C HIS A 55 0.19 5.16 -3.73
N HIS A 56 -0.90 4.98 -4.49
CA HIS A 56 -0.96 4.03 -5.61
C HIS A 56 0.14 4.22 -6.66
N THR A 57 0.63 5.45 -6.83
CA THR A 57 1.75 5.74 -7.75
C THR A 57 3.04 4.99 -7.40
N ALA A 58 3.21 4.54 -6.15
CA ALA A 58 4.36 3.72 -5.74
C ALA A 58 4.46 2.43 -6.57
N ARG A 59 3.33 1.89 -7.05
CA ARG A 59 3.30 0.67 -7.87
C ARG A 59 3.88 0.86 -9.27
N ALA A 60 3.89 2.08 -9.79
CA ALA A 60 4.50 2.38 -11.09
C ALA A 60 6.04 2.41 -11.03
N SER A 61 6.62 2.62 -9.84
CA SER A 61 8.07 2.65 -9.65
C SER A 61 8.65 1.23 -9.53
N GLY A 62 9.63 0.88 -10.38
CA GLY A 62 10.37 -0.39 -10.28
C GLY A 62 11.03 -0.54 -8.92
N ALA A 63 11.75 0.49 -8.47
CA ALA A 63 12.45 0.49 -7.18
C ALA A 63 11.50 0.29 -5.99
N MET A 64 10.26 0.84 -6.05
CA MET A 64 9.27 0.62 -5.01
C MET A 64 8.68 -0.79 -5.05
N ARG A 65 8.55 -1.40 -6.22
CA ARG A 65 8.13 -2.80 -6.32
C ARG A 65 9.19 -3.74 -5.73
N ASP A 66 10.46 -3.51 -6.03
CA ASP A 66 11.58 -4.30 -5.50
C ASP A 66 11.68 -4.15 -3.98
N HIS A 67 11.55 -2.90 -3.48
CA HIS A 67 11.43 -2.61 -2.04
C HIS A 67 10.28 -3.38 -1.39
N ALA A 68 9.09 -3.31 -1.98
CA ALA A 68 7.90 -3.96 -1.46
C ALA A 68 8.05 -5.49 -1.43
N HIS A 69 8.64 -6.10 -2.47
CA HIS A 69 8.93 -7.54 -2.49
C HIS A 69 9.91 -7.93 -1.39
N THR A 70 10.99 -7.18 -1.24
CA THR A 70 12.01 -7.45 -0.21
C THR A 70 11.43 -7.29 1.20
N ALA A 71 10.73 -6.20 1.47
CA ALA A 71 10.14 -5.93 2.78
C ALA A 71 9.05 -6.96 3.14
N ALA A 72 8.20 -7.34 2.18
CA ALA A 72 7.19 -8.38 2.37
C ALA A 72 7.83 -9.75 2.63
N GLY A 73 8.93 -10.09 1.96
CA GLY A 73 9.72 -11.30 2.22
C GLY A 73 10.30 -11.35 3.64
N LEU A 74 10.52 -10.20 4.26
CA LEU A 74 10.96 -10.07 5.65
C LEU A 74 9.78 -9.98 6.66
N GLY A 75 8.53 -10.07 6.19
CA GLY A 75 7.35 -10.08 7.05
C GLY A 75 6.61 -8.73 7.16
N ALA A 76 7.04 -7.69 6.45
CA ALA A 76 6.29 -6.43 6.40
C ALA A 76 4.96 -6.61 5.66
N GLN A 77 3.95 -5.88 6.12
CA GLN A 77 2.68 -5.75 5.43
C GLN A 77 2.62 -4.37 4.78
N LEU A 78 2.42 -4.34 3.47
CA LEU A 78 2.41 -3.11 2.70
C LEU A 78 1.11 -3.03 1.91
N ARG A 79 0.51 -1.85 1.89
CA ARG A 79 -0.67 -1.57 1.07
C ARG A 79 -0.53 -0.24 0.35
N THR A 80 -1.29 -0.07 -0.72
CA THR A 80 -1.39 1.22 -1.40
C THR A 80 -2.82 1.73 -1.40
N VAL A 81 -2.96 3.04 -1.36
CA VAL A 81 -4.24 3.76 -1.34
C VAL A 81 -4.23 4.89 -2.36
N GLU A 82 -5.40 5.35 -2.75
CA GLU A 82 -5.52 6.50 -3.65
C GLU A 82 -5.12 7.80 -2.96
N ARG A 83 -5.48 7.95 -1.68
CA ARG A 83 -5.20 9.15 -0.90
C ARG A 83 -4.64 8.77 0.46
N LEU A 84 -3.53 9.37 0.81
CA LEU A 84 -3.01 9.34 2.17
C LEU A 84 -3.54 10.57 2.90
N PRO A 85 -4.31 10.43 3.99
CA PRO A 85 -4.89 11.56 4.70
C PRO A 85 -3.82 12.44 5.36
N CYS A 86 -2.70 11.84 5.75
CA CYS A 86 -1.54 12.53 6.30
C CYS A 86 -0.30 11.65 6.18
N GLU A 87 0.86 12.28 6.28
CA GLU A 87 2.15 11.61 6.38
C GLU A 87 2.52 11.44 7.84
N VAL A 88 2.49 10.20 8.33
CA VAL A 88 2.71 9.92 9.74
C VAL A 88 3.44 8.60 9.95
N LEU A 89 4.33 8.59 10.95
CA LEU A 89 4.88 7.38 11.55
C LEU A 89 4.30 7.23 12.96
N ILE A 90 3.66 6.11 13.24
CA ILE A 90 3.13 5.81 14.58
C ILE A 90 3.96 4.66 15.16
N ILE A 91 4.66 4.92 16.23
CA ILE A 91 5.63 4.04 16.88
C ILE A 91 5.01 3.47 18.14
N ASP A 92 4.91 2.15 18.24
CA ASP A 92 4.40 1.38 19.38
C ASP A 92 3.04 1.88 19.92
N ARG A 93 2.22 2.54 19.07
CA ARG A 93 0.95 3.23 19.43
C ARG A 93 1.10 4.25 20.56
N ARG A 94 2.28 4.84 20.72
CA ARG A 94 2.61 5.78 21.81
C ARG A 94 3.11 7.12 21.32
N LEU A 95 3.68 7.15 20.14
CA LEU A 95 4.28 8.33 19.55
C LEU A 95 3.86 8.42 18.08
N ALA A 96 3.38 9.58 17.67
CA ALA A 96 3.17 9.89 16.26
C ALA A 96 4.12 11.01 15.83
N LEU A 97 4.82 10.77 14.72
CA LEU A 97 5.71 11.73 14.06
C LEU A 97 5.07 12.10 12.74
N MET A 98 4.61 13.32 12.59
CA MET A 98 3.91 13.80 11.41
C MET A 98 4.78 14.79 10.64
N ASP A 99 4.85 14.63 9.33
CA ASP A 99 5.51 15.62 8.47
C ASP A 99 4.81 16.97 8.58
N HIS A 100 5.58 18.03 8.77
CA HIS A 100 5.09 19.40 8.94
C HIS A 100 5.75 20.36 7.95
N GLY A 101 6.19 19.88 6.80
CA GLY A 101 6.84 20.63 5.74
C GLY A 101 8.36 20.41 5.71
N PRO A 102 9.08 21.18 4.89
CA PRO A 102 10.48 20.91 4.59
C PRO A 102 11.34 20.75 5.83
N SER A 103 11.85 19.54 6.05
CA SER A 103 12.72 19.18 7.19
C SER A 103 12.13 19.49 8.57
N ARG A 104 10.81 19.47 8.71
CA ARG A 104 10.11 19.67 10.00
C ARG A 104 9.26 18.48 10.34
N ILE A 105 9.25 18.11 11.62
CA ILE A 105 8.43 17.02 12.13
C ILE A 105 7.67 17.52 13.37
N MET A 106 6.37 17.24 13.39
CA MET A 106 5.54 17.42 14.56
C MET A 106 5.58 16.13 15.40
N VAL A 107 5.96 16.25 16.65
CA VAL A 107 6.04 15.18 17.62
C VAL A 107 4.80 15.20 18.50
N ILE A 108 4.07 14.09 18.52
CA ILE A 108 2.79 13.95 19.23
C ILE A 108 2.88 12.75 20.16
N SER A 109 2.88 12.99 21.46
CA SER A 109 2.91 11.97 22.53
C SER A 109 1.63 11.95 23.38
N GLU A 110 0.68 12.85 23.10
CA GLU A 110 -0.61 12.84 23.76
C GLU A 110 -1.40 11.60 23.31
N GLN A 111 -1.67 10.67 24.23
CA GLN A 111 -2.21 9.34 23.90
C GLN A 111 -3.52 9.40 23.12
N ARG A 112 -4.44 10.29 23.48
CA ARG A 112 -5.74 10.43 22.79
C ARG A 112 -5.58 10.85 21.34
N VAL A 113 -4.57 11.67 21.04
CA VAL A 113 -4.26 12.12 19.69
C VAL A 113 -3.59 10.99 18.91
N VAL A 114 -2.64 10.27 19.53
CA VAL A 114 -2.03 9.08 18.93
C VAL A 114 -3.10 8.02 18.60
N ASP A 115 -4.02 7.74 19.52
CA ASP A 115 -5.12 6.80 19.30
C ASP A 115 -6.04 7.24 18.15
N HIS A 116 -6.20 8.54 17.94
CA HIS A 116 -6.95 9.04 16.78
C HIS A 116 -6.21 8.73 15.48
N PHE A 117 -4.89 8.98 15.39
CA PHE A 117 -4.09 8.63 14.22
C PHE A 117 -4.09 7.12 13.95
N VAL A 118 -4.02 6.29 15.00
CA VAL A 118 -4.15 4.84 14.86
C VAL A 118 -5.49 4.47 14.22
N ARG A 119 -6.61 5.01 14.68
CA ARG A 119 -7.93 4.74 14.09
C ARG A 119 -8.03 5.20 12.64
N VAL A 120 -7.49 6.36 12.31
CA VAL A 120 -7.44 6.85 10.92
C VAL A 120 -6.59 5.90 10.07
N PHE A 121 -5.42 5.48 10.55
CA PHE A 121 -4.57 4.53 9.84
C PHE A 121 -5.30 3.20 9.60
N GLU A 122 -5.94 2.62 10.63
CA GLU A 122 -6.66 1.34 10.50
C GLU A 122 -7.81 1.44 9.48
N HIS A 123 -8.55 2.54 9.50
CA HIS A 123 -9.63 2.77 8.52
C HIS A 123 -9.09 2.81 7.08
N VAL A 124 -8.03 3.59 6.83
CA VAL A 124 -7.38 3.68 5.52
C VAL A 124 -6.72 2.35 5.13
N TRP A 125 -6.20 1.62 6.12
CA TRP A 125 -5.60 0.30 5.92
C TRP A 125 -6.61 -0.70 5.35
N GLU A 126 -7.83 -0.73 5.86
CA GLU A 126 -8.89 -1.63 5.38
C GLU A 126 -9.24 -1.37 3.90
N GLU A 127 -9.18 -0.12 3.46
CA GLU A 127 -9.43 0.27 2.07
C GLU A 127 -8.24 -0.02 1.15
N GLY A 128 -7.04 -0.15 1.72
CA GLY A 128 -5.78 -0.29 0.99
C GLY A 128 -5.66 -1.60 0.22
N TRP A 129 -4.91 -1.57 -0.88
CA TRP A 129 -4.63 -2.69 -1.76
C TRP A 129 -3.28 -3.32 -1.42
N VAL A 130 -3.22 -4.63 -1.25
CA VAL A 130 -1.98 -5.35 -0.92
C VAL A 130 -0.87 -5.01 -1.92
N PHE A 131 0.31 -4.75 -1.39
CA PHE A 131 1.51 -4.43 -2.17
C PHE A 131 2.73 -5.16 -1.59
N PRO A 132 3.52 -5.89 -2.39
CA PRO A 132 3.30 -6.13 -3.82
C PRO A 132 2.08 -7.00 -4.08
N ALA A 133 1.48 -6.85 -5.26
CA ALA A 133 0.48 -7.82 -5.69
C ALA A 133 1.14 -9.18 -5.78
N VAL A 134 0.54 -10.22 -5.19
CA VAL A 134 1.06 -11.59 -5.23
C VAL A 134 1.07 -12.06 -6.68
N THR A 135 2.21 -11.91 -7.36
CA THR A 135 2.43 -12.59 -8.63
C THR A 135 2.82 -14.02 -8.29
N THR A 136 1.99 -14.97 -8.67
CA THR A 136 2.20 -16.42 -8.54
C THR A 136 3.40 -16.88 -9.38
N ARG A 137 4.62 -16.59 -8.94
CA ARG A 137 5.87 -17.10 -9.51
C ARG A 137 6.91 -17.39 -8.43
N HIS A 138 6.52 -18.07 -7.34
CA HIS A 138 7.49 -18.77 -6.50
C HIS A 138 6.84 -20.03 -5.92
N PRO A 139 7.37 -21.23 -6.24
CA PRO A 139 6.79 -22.49 -5.80
C PRO A 139 6.98 -22.78 -4.31
N ASP A 140 7.81 -22.05 -3.56
CA ASP A 140 8.22 -22.42 -2.21
C ASP A 140 7.54 -21.63 -1.06
N PHE A 141 6.66 -20.69 -1.34
CA PHE A 141 5.83 -20.04 -0.32
C PHE A 141 4.36 -20.37 -0.50
N ALA A 142 4.02 -21.65 -0.34
CA ALA A 142 2.67 -22.17 -0.32
C ALA A 142 1.98 -21.85 1.02
N ARG A 143 1.63 -20.56 1.22
CA ARG A 143 0.39 -20.18 1.87
C ARG A 143 -0.28 -19.20 0.93
N PRO A 144 -1.52 -19.48 0.44
CA PRO A 144 -2.28 -18.45 -0.22
C PRO A 144 -2.58 -17.40 0.86
N ALA A 145 -1.82 -16.30 0.86
CA ALA A 145 -2.36 -15.04 1.32
C ALA A 145 -3.65 -14.90 0.50
N GLU A 146 -4.79 -14.87 1.15
CA GLU A 146 -6.10 -14.74 0.52
C GLU A 146 -5.98 -13.64 -0.52
N ALA A 147 -6.10 -14.04 -1.79
CA ALA A 147 -5.87 -13.13 -2.90
C ALA A 147 -6.82 -11.96 -2.68
N ASP A 148 -6.27 -10.74 -2.57
CA ASP A 148 -7.07 -9.54 -2.28
C ASP A 148 -8.29 -9.54 -3.23
N PRO A 149 -9.51 -9.71 -2.74
CA PRO A 149 -10.69 -9.87 -3.59
C PRO A 149 -10.88 -8.67 -4.51
N LYS A 150 -10.38 -7.50 -4.13
CA LYS A 150 -10.41 -6.28 -4.94
C LYS A 150 -9.53 -6.43 -6.19
N LEU A 151 -8.31 -6.99 -6.04
CA LEU A 151 -7.42 -7.25 -7.17
C LEU A 151 -7.98 -8.32 -8.09
N ALA A 152 -8.62 -9.36 -7.53
CA ALA A 152 -9.27 -10.39 -8.31
C ALA A 152 -10.44 -9.82 -9.15
N ILE A 153 -11.27 -8.96 -8.56
CA ILE A 153 -12.35 -8.24 -9.27
C ILE A 153 -11.75 -7.39 -10.38
N LEU A 154 -10.73 -6.60 -10.09
CA LEU A 154 -10.13 -5.68 -11.07
C LEU A 154 -9.56 -6.43 -12.27
N ARG A 155 -8.87 -7.55 -12.03
CA ARG A 155 -8.34 -8.41 -13.09
C ARG A 155 -9.46 -8.94 -13.97
N MET A 156 -10.53 -9.47 -13.38
CA MET A 156 -11.67 -9.97 -14.16
C MET A 156 -12.37 -8.86 -14.94
N LEU A 157 -12.47 -7.66 -14.39
CA LEU A 157 -13.03 -6.50 -15.11
C LEU A 157 -12.14 -6.08 -16.29
N SER A 158 -10.81 -6.11 -16.14
CA SER A 158 -9.87 -5.79 -17.22
C SER A 158 -9.88 -6.82 -18.35
N GLU A 159 -10.25 -8.07 -18.04
CA GLU A 159 -10.47 -9.16 -19.00
C GLU A 159 -11.86 -9.06 -19.68
N GLY A 160 -12.65 -8.05 -19.36
CA GLY A 160 -13.99 -7.84 -19.91
C GLY A 160 -15.08 -8.70 -19.27
N ALA A 161 -14.84 -9.29 -18.12
CA ALA A 161 -15.84 -10.13 -17.44
C ALA A 161 -17.07 -9.32 -17.02
N LYS A 162 -18.26 -9.91 -17.23
CA LYS A 162 -19.54 -9.36 -16.77
C LYS A 162 -19.73 -9.61 -15.27
N ASP A 163 -20.56 -8.78 -14.61
CA ASP A 163 -20.84 -8.90 -13.17
C ASP A 163 -21.26 -10.28 -12.73
N GLU A 164 -22.06 -10.96 -13.55
CA GLU A 164 -22.53 -12.32 -13.28
C GLU A 164 -21.37 -13.33 -13.26
N GLN A 165 -20.39 -13.13 -14.13
CA GLN A 165 -19.20 -13.99 -14.22
C GLN A 165 -18.29 -13.75 -13.01
N VAL A 166 -18.10 -12.48 -12.63
CA VAL A 166 -17.33 -12.09 -11.44
C VAL A 166 -17.99 -12.65 -10.18
N ALA A 167 -19.30 -12.44 -10.01
CA ALA A 167 -20.07 -12.94 -8.88
C ALA A 167 -19.96 -14.47 -8.74
N ARG A 168 -20.14 -15.20 -9.84
CA ARG A 168 -20.04 -16.66 -9.86
C ARG A 168 -18.64 -17.17 -9.50
N ARG A 169 -17.57 -16.55 -10.04
CA ARG A 169 -16.18 -16.96 -9.75
C ARG A 169 -15.78 -16.70 -8.32
N LEU A 170 -16.33 -15.65 -7.70
CA LEU A 170 -16.01 -15.29 -6.32
C LEU A 170 -17.00 -15.87 -5.29
N GLY A 171 -18.01 -16.62 -5.74
CA GLY A 171 -19.03 -17.18 -4.85
C GLY A 171 -19.92 -16.11 -4.18
N LEU A 172 -20.09 -14.94 -4.82
CA LEU A 172 -20.83 -13.80 -4.30
C LEU A 172 -22.23 -13.70 -4.93
N SER A 173 -23.16 -13.07 -4.19
CA SER A 173 -24.40 -12.60 -4.82
C SER A 173 -24.12 -11.47 -5.81
N LEU A 174 -24.92 -11.33 -6.86
CA LEU A 174 -24.78 -10.25 -7.85
C LEU A 174 -24.84 -8.86 -7.20
N ARG A 175 -25.68 -8.68 -6.18
CA ARG A 175 -25.79 -7.44 -5.40
C ARG A 175 -24.47 -7.14 -4.65
N THR A 176 -23.89 -8.13 -3.99
CA THR A 176 -22.62 -8.01 -3.27
C THR A 176 -21.47 -7.72 -4.25
N CYS A 177 -21.45 -8.43 -5.39
CA CYS A 177 -20.46 -8.22 -6.44
C CYS A 177 -20.50 -6.78 -6.97
N ARG A 178 -21.67 -6.24 -7.29
CA ARG A 178 -21.82 -4.86 -7.77
C ARG A 178 -21.35 -3.84 -6.76
N ARG A 179 -21.59 -4.07 -5.46
CA ARG A 179 -21.06 -3.22 -4.40
C ARG A 179 -19.54 -3.24 -4.39
N HIS A 180 -18.93 -4.43 -4.42
CA HIS A 180 -17.47 -4.54 -4.46
C HIS A 180 -16.86 -3.91 -5.73
N ILE A 181 -17.52 -4.02 -6.88
CA ILE A 181 -17.09 -3.35 -8.11
C ILE A 181 -17.13 -1.83 -7.93
N ALA A 182 -18.19 -1.29 -7.33
CA ALA A 182 -18.31 0.14 -7.05
C ALA A 182 -17.22 0.62 -6.07
N ASP A 183 -16.97 -0.14 -5.00
CA ASP A 183 -15.90 0.14 -4.03
C ASP A 183 -14.53 0.12 -4.71
N VAL A 184 -14.26 -0.88 -5.57
CA VAL A 184 -13.02 -0.98 -6.35
C VAL A 184 -12.84 0.22 -7.28
N MET A 185 -13.90 0.61 -8.01
CA MET A 185 -13.87 1.77 -8.90
C MET A 185 -13.60 3.06 -8.11
N SER A 186 -14.27 3.24 -6.97
CA SER A 186 -14.04 4.38 -6.07
C SER A 186 -12.58 4.43 -5.57
N ASN A 187 -12.04 3.29 -5.16
CA ASN A 187 -10.68 3.20 -4.62
C ASN A 187 -9.58 3.52 -5.65
N VAL A 188 -9.84 3.34 -6.95
CA VAL A 188 -8.91 3.75 -8.00
C VAL A 188 -9.25 5.12 -8.60
N GLY A 189 -10.28 5.80 -8.10
CA GLY A 189 -10.73 7.09 -8.60
C GLY A 189 -11.37 7.04 -10.00
N ALA A 190 -11.98 5.90 -10.37
CA ALA A 190 -12.56 5.67 -11.68
C ALA A 190 -14.07 5.97 -11.71
N VAL A 191 -14.52 6.67 -12.75
CA VAL A 191 -15.95 6.92 -13.02
C VAL A 191 -16.55 5.91 -13.99
N SER A 192 -15.72 5.06 -14.61
CA SER A 192 -16.17 3.97 -15.49
C SER A 192 -15.27 2.74 -15.35
N ARG A 193 -15.77 1.56 -15.75
CA ARG A 193 -15.00 0.31 -15.73
C ARG A 193 -13.77 0.35 -16.62
N PHE A 194 -13.90 0.98 -17.78
CA PHE A 194 -12.78 1.21 -18.70
C PHE A 194 -11.70 2.05 -18.02
N GLN A 195 -12.10 3.15 -17.39
CA GLN A 195 -11.16 4.00 -16.63
C GLN A 195 -10.54 3.24 -15.46
N ALA A 196 -11.30 2.39 -14.77
CA ALA A 196 -10.76 1.55 -13.69
C ALA A 196 -9.65 0.62 -14.20
N GLY A 197 -9.83 0.00 -15.37
CA GLY A 197 -8.81 -0.83 -16.03
C GLY A 197 -7.54 -0.02 -16.38
N VAL A 198 -7.72 1.16 -16.99
CA VAL A 198 -6.60 2.05 -17.36
C VAL A 198 -5.83 2.53 -16.11
N LEU A 199 -6.55 2.98 -15.09
CA LEU A 199 -5.92 3.42 -13.83
C LEU A 199 -5.24 2.28 -13.10
N ALA A 200 -5.86 1.09 -13.09
CA ALA A 200 -5.27 -0.10 -12.50
C ALA A 200 -3.95 -0.50 -13.19
N ALA A 201 -3.90 -0.44 -14.51
CA ALA A 201 -2.68 -0.66 -15.27
C ALA A 201 -1.63 0.41 -14.98
N ARG A 202 -2.04 1.69 -14.97
CA ARG A 202 -1.17 2.83 -14.66
C ARG A 202 -0.57 2.75 -13.24
N TYR A 203 -1.34 2.27 -12.28
CA TYR A 203 -0.88 2.07 -10.89
C TYR A 203 -0.14 0.74 -10.67
N GLY A 204 0.08 -0.06 -11.72
CA GLY A 204 0.73 -1.36 -11.62
C GLY A 204 -0.06 -2.38 -10.79
N LEU A 205 -1.38 -2.19 -10.66
CA LEU A 205 -2.29 -3.14 -10.01
C LEU A 205 -2.56 -4.37 -10.89
N LEU A 206 -2.40 -4.20 -12.21
CA LEU A 206 -2.55 -5.24 -13.22
C LEU A 206 -1.26 -5.33 -14.04
N SER A 207 -0.79 -6.56 -14.25
CA SER A 207 0.19 -6.83 -15.30
C SER A 207 -0.57 -6.89 -16.62
N LEU A 208 -0.40 -5.89 -17.50
CA LEU A 208 -0.90 -6.01 -18.85
C LEU A 208 -0.08 -7.10 -19.56
N PRO A 209 -0.71 -7.99 -20.35
CA PRO A 209 0.05 -8.85 -21.23
C PRO A 209 0.87 -7.94 -22.17
N SER A 210 2.17 -8.26 -22.36
CA SER A 210 2.98 -7.61 -23.37
C SER A 210 2.24 -7.68 -24.70
N VAL A 211 1.99 -6.52 -25.31
CA VAL A 211 1.46 -6.45 -26.68
C VAL A 211 2.50 -7.18 -27.56
N PRO A 212 2.11 -8.18 -28.33
CA PRO A 212 3.03 -8.79 -29.29
C PRO A 212 3.53 -7.69 -30.25
N ASP A 213 4.84 -7.66 -30.52
CA ASP A 213 5.47 -6.70 -31.45
C ASP A 213 5.05 -6.87 -32.93
N ASP A 214 3.99 -7.62 -33.21
CA ASP A 214 3.53 -7.97 -34.56
C ASP A 214 2.63 -6.91 -35.24
N LEU A 215 2.70 -5.63 -34.86
CA LEU A 215 1.96 -4.57 -35.57
C LEU A 215 2.73 -3.90 -36.72
N ASP A 216 3.93 -4.38 -37.07
CA ASP A 216 4.70 -3.86 -38.24
C ASP A 216 4.30 -4.47 -39.60
N GLY A 217 3.17 -5.10 -39.68
CA GLY A 217 2.71 -5.87 -40.85
C GLY A 217 1.45 -5.34 -41.63
N VAL A 218 1.06 -4.08 -41.47
CA VAL A 218 -0.01 -3.53 -42.34
C VAL A 218 0.58 -2.44 -43.24
N LYS A 219 0.94 -2.87 -44.44
CA LYS A 219 1.12 -2.00 -45.62
C LYS A 219 -0.23 -1.72 -46.26
#